data_8e5d5faaef135d6d10995b4fdd42a647
#
_entry.id   8e5d5faaef135d6d10995b4fdd42a647
#
_cell.length_a   1.000
_cell.length_b   1.000
_cell.length_c   1.000
_cell.angle_alpha   90.00
_cell.angle_beta   90.00
_cell.angle_gamma   90.00
#
_symmetry.space_group_name_H-M   'P 1'
#
loop_
_entity.id
_entity.type
_entity.pdbx_description
1 polymer ?
#
loop_
_entity_poly.entity_id
_entity_poly.type
_entity_poly.pdbx_seq_one_letter_code
_entity_poly.pdbx_strand_id
1 'polypeptide(L)'
;MRFCSATLSYIDGKPLYFTGEESTDEGSLTNDTTDGLGRGGSSIVLNTKSGEYSETRHFGLLPHENIVPVKGLARATVLTTEDGDPSVNESQLYSYIAPTFGDAISGDRGSLSVWKANADPDTDEDPSTNDIEQGETIRGQFVSISQEDNTDADTLEAAAQSKDAFDFVRLEDAAVSKTTNNVLYIADTGSLGSESNQGRLYRFKIDKDHPRKASLTLLIDGDASSDPVQMTNPDNMDTSEDSVVIQEDRNSEWRQPDDPGNGYGRVLVYDLESKELRAVARVNTPPALQPPLEPGTWESSGVINASRLLGEDQWLLDVQAHSLPEEQPGPNLVPDSSVGEDGQLLRIKIPNS
;
A
#
# COMPACT_ATOMS: atom_id res chain seq x y z
N MET A 1 -8.33 6.45 -15.18
CA MET A 1 -7.68 7.09 -14.03
C MET A 1 -8.20 6.37 -12.79
N ARG A 2 -7.33 5.71 -12.06
CA ARG A 2 -7.68 4.93 -10.87
C ARG A 2 -6.71 5.34 -9.76
N PHE A 3 -7.20 6.04 -8.75
CA PHE A 3 -6.45 6.33 -7.54
C PHE A 3 -6.88 5.33 -6.48
N CYS A 4 -5.93 4.66 -5.88
CA CYS A 4 -6.20 3.71 -4.82
C CYS A 4 -6.02 4.34 -3.45
N SER A 5 -4.84 4.26 -2.87
CA SER A 5 -4.59 4.77 -1.54
C SER A 5 -4.06 6.21 -1.52
N ALA A 6 -4.06 6.83 -0.35
CA ALA A 6 -3.53 8.17 -0.20
C ALA A 6 -3.05 8.48 1.22
N THR A 7 -2.04 9.32 1.31
CA THR A 7 -1.49 9.79 2.58
C THR A 7 -1.68 11.29 2.77
N LEU A 8 -2.34 11.70 3.86
CA LEU A 8 -2.36 13.09 4.29
C LEU A 8 -1.22 13.37 5.28
N SER A 9 -0.34 14.29 4.95
CA SER A 9 0.77 14.67 5.83
C SER A 9 0.88 16.19 5.98
N TYR A 10 1.21 16.62 7.19
CA TYR A 10 1.54 18.04 7.45
C TYR A 10 3.04 18.25 7.27
N ILE A 11 3.40 18.99 6.21
CA ILE A 11 4.78 19.31 5.84
C ILE A 11 4.93 20.82 5.79
N ASP A 12 5.86 21.37 6.55
CA ASP A 12 6.11 22.81 6.66
C ASP A 12 4.83 23.62 6.92
N GLY A 13 3.94 23.07 7.77
CA GLY A 13 2.66 23.67 8.15
C GLY A 13 1.57 23.60 7.08
N LYS A 14 1.80 22.92 5.99
CA LYS A 14 0.83 22.71 4.90
C LYS A 14 0.24 21.29 4.99
N PRO A 15 -1.08 21.13 4.89
CA PRO A 15 -1.73 19.83 4.76
C PRO A 15 -1.60 19.36 3.30
N LEU A 16 -0.69 18.42 3.07
CA LEU A 16 -0.42 17.87 1.74
C LEU A 16 -0.99 16.44 1.65
N TYR A 17 -1.78 16.21 0.62
CA TYR A 17 -2.38 14.95 0.27
C TYR A 17 -1.62 14.35 -0.90
N PHE A 18 -1.06 13.16 -0.69
CA PHE A 18 -0.28 12.41 -1.66
C PHE A 18 -1.13 11.26 -2.15
N THR A 19 -1.23 11.10 -3.46
CA THR A 19 -1.93 9.98 -4.09
C THR A 19 -1.30 9.67 -5.44
N GLY A 20 -1.43 8.45 -5.91
CA GLY A 20 -0.90 8.00 -7.19
C GLY A 20 -1.96 7.29 -8.02
N GLU A 21 -1.68 7.18 -9.28
CA GLU A 21 -2.48 6.42 -10.22
C GLU A 21 -2.00 4.98 -10.22
N GLU A 22 -2.87 4.06 -9.87
CA GLU A 22 -2.61 2.63 -9.83
C GLU A 22 -2.60 2.00 -11.23
N SER A 23 -3.04 2.73 -12.25
CA SER A 23 -3.08 2.26 -13.63
C SER A 23 -1.98 2.89 -14.47
N THR A 24 -1.30 2.09 -15.26
CA THR A 24 -0.33 2.52 -16.27
C THR A 24 -0.93 2.65 -17.67
N ASP A 25 -2.24 2.48 -17.80
CA ASP A 25 -2.95 2.53 -19.07
C ASP A 25 -2.88 3.89 -19.77
N GLU A 26 -2.93 3.87 -21.11
CA GLU A 26 -3.05 5.05 -21.96
C GLU A 26 -4.41 5.75 -21.74
N GLY A 27 -4.49 6.69 -20.88
CA GLY A 27 -5.75 7.39 -20.58
C GLY A 27 -5.66 8.21 -19.29
N SER A 28 -4.52 8.18 -18.69
CA SER A 28 -4.09 8.90 -17.50
C SER A 28 -4.34 10.41 -17.55
N LEU A 29 -4.17 11.02 -16.37
CA LEU A 29 -4.37 12.43 -16.03
C LEU A 29 -3.84 13.45 -17.04
N THR A 30 -2.78 13.11 -17.76
CA THR A 30 -2.18 13.99 -18.74
C THR A 30 -2.43 13.47 -20.13
N ASN A 31 -3.41 14.04 -20.82
CA ASN A 31 -3.57 13.84 -22.27
C ASN A 31 -2.41 14.46 -23.10
N ASP A 32 -1.31 14.83 -22.47
CA ASP A 32 -0.17 15.41 -23.12
C ASP A 32 0.76 14.33 -23.67
N THR A 33 0.66 14.09 -24.96
CA THR A 33 1.51 13.17 -25.72
C THR A 33 2.78 13.83 -26.25
N THR A 34 3.00 15.12 -25.95
CA THR A 34 4.03 15.91 -26.64
C THR A 34 5.40 15.79 -26.01
N ASP A 35 5.48 15.30 -24.78
CA ASP A 35 6.74 15.13 -24.04
C ASP A 35 7.46 13.79 -24.33
N GLY A 36 6.80 12.86 -25.02
CA GLY A 36 7.35 11.53 -25.34
C GLY A 36 7.45 10.58 -24.14
N LEU A 37 6.85 10.95 -23.00
CA LEU A 37 6.79 10.10 -21.83
C LEU A 37 5.56 9.20 -21.87
N GLY A 38 5.68 8.00 -21.32
CA GLY A 38 4.58 7.06 -21.11
C GLY A 38 3.46 7.69 -20.30
N ARG A 39 2.28 7.11 -20.37
CA ARG A 39 1.08 7.62 -19.69
C ARG A 39 0.59 6.58 -18.73
N GLY A 40 0.06 7.06 -17.64
CA GLY A 40 -0.30 6.23 -16.50
C GLY A 40 0.78 6.18 -15.45
N GLY A 41 0.42 5.76 -14.25
CA GLY A 41 1.30 5.68 -13.12
C GLY A 41 1.83 7.03 -12.63
N SER A 42 1.10 8.12 -12.84
CA SER A 42 1.46 9.44 -12.32
C SER A 42 1.04 9.62 -10.88
N SER A 43 1.78 10.43 -10.16
CA SER A 43 1.45 10.81 -8.78
C SER A 43 1.13 12.29 -8.64
N ILE A 44 0.34 12.62 -7.62
CA ILE A 44 -0.11 13.99 -7.33
C ILE A 44 0.13 14.33 -5.88
N VAL A 45 0.58 15.56 -5.65
CA VAL A 45 0.62 16.18 -4.32
C VAL A 45 -0.30 17.38 -4.30
N LEU A 46 -1.39 17.31 -3.53
CA LEU A 46 -2.40 18.33 -3.39
C LEU A 46 -2.28 19.05 -2.03
N ASN A 47 -2.16 20.36 -2.02
CA ASN A 47 -2.36 21.15 -0.82
C ASN A 47 -3.86 21.33 -0.56
N THR A 48 -4.41 20.60 0.41
CA THR A 48 -5.85 20.56 0.69
C THR A 48 -6.40 21.89 1.22
N LYS A 49 -5.52 22.83 1.64
CA LYS A 49 -5.93 24.14 2.12
C LYS A 49 -6.01 25.16 1.00
N SER A 50 -5.07 25.16 0.04
CA SER A 50 -5.06 26.13 -1.07
C SER A 50 -5.74 25.60 -2.33
N GLY A 51 -5.85 24.28 -2.50
CA GLY A 51 -6.30 23.63 -3.72
C GLY A 51 -5.21 23.55 -4.81
N GLU A 52 -4.00 24.02 -4.53
CA GLU A 52 -2.87 23.90 -5.45
C GLU A 52 -2.38 22.43 -5.47
N TYR A 53 -2.07 21.93 -6.64
CA TYR A 53 -1.50 20.61 -6.81
C TYR A 53 -0.26 20.61 -7.70
N SER A 54 0.54 19.59 -7.55
CA SER A 54 1.69 19.29 -8.39
C SER A 54 1.62 17.84 -8.84
N GLU A 55 1.83 17.60 -10.12
CA GLU A 55 2.11 16.27 -10.65
C GLU A 55 3.58 15.94 -10.36
N THR A 56 3.82 14.74 -9.84
CA THR A 56 5.14 14.33 -9.35
C THR A 56 5.65 13.06 -10.02
N ARG A 57 5.64 13.01 -11.36
CA ARG A 57 6.08 11.88 -12.20
C ARG A 57 7.47 11.36 -11.83
N HIS A 58 8.31 12.21 -11.26
CA HIS A 58 9.65 11.86 -10.80
C HIS A 58 9.67 10.97 -9.55
N PHE A 59 8.52 10.70 -8.92
CA PHE A 59 8.42 9.68 -7.87
C PHE A 59 8.38 8.25 -8.43
N GLY A 60 8.32 8.10 -9.74
CA GLY A 60 8.21 6.87 -10.51
C GLY A 60 6.95 6.88 -11.38
N LEU A 61 7.04 6.31 -12.57
CA LEU A 61 5.89 6.02 -13.43
C LEU A 61 5.57 4.54 -13.27
N LEU A 62 4.78 4.21 -12.29
CA LEU A 62 4.46 2.84 -11.85
C LEU A 62 3.00 2.76 -11.38
N PRO A 63 2.41 1.59 -11.27
CA PRO A 63 1.09 1.44 -10.64
C PRO A 63 1.22 1.73 -9.13
N HIS A 64 0.96 3.00 -8.76
CA HIS A 64 1.08 3.44 -7.38
C HIS A 64 -0.05 2.89 -6.52
N GLU A 65 0.30 2.13 -5.50
CA GLU A 65 -0.66 1.83 -4.45
C GLU A 65 -0.68 2.96 -3.41
N ASN A 66 0.42 3.24 -2.72
CA ASN A 66 0.48 4.37 -1.80
C ASN A 66 1.74 5.21 -1.97
N ILE A 67 1.64 6.49 -1.61
CA ILE A 67 2.75 7.45 -1.62
C ILE A 67 2.88 8.07 -0.24
N VAL A 68 3.97 7.76 0.45
CA VAL A 68 4.14 8.04 1.88
C VAL A 68 5.35 8.95 2.12
N PRO A 69 5.13 10.22 2.50
CA PRO A 69 6.22 11.10 2.92
C PRO A 69 6.70 10.74 4.34
N VAL A 70 7.97 10.38 4.46
CA VAL A 70 8.60 9.99 5.74
C VAL A 70 9.34 11.17 6.34
N LYS A 71 8.84 11.66 7.48
CA LYS A 71 9.39 12.83 8.18
C LYS A 71 10.45 12.44 9.21
N GLY A 72 11.26 13.42 9.63
CA GLY A 72 12.23 13.23 10.70
C GLY A 72 13.50 12.49 10.30
N LEU A 73 13.78 12.40 9.02
CA LEU A 73 15.02 11.92 8.43
C LEU A 73 15.96 13.08 8.07
N ALA A 74 17.25 12.81 7.90
CA ALA A 74 18.24 13.80 7.50
C ALA A 74 17.96 14.43 6.11
N ARG A 75 17.14 13.77 5.31
CA ARG A 75 16.68 14.24 3.99
C ARG A 75 15.19 13.93 3.83
N ALA A 76 14.50 14.76 3.06
CA ALA A 76 13.14 14.45 2.65
C ALA A 76 13.12 13.13 1.85
N THR A 77 12.26 12.23 2.27
CA THR A 77 12.10 10.91 1.66
C THR A 77 10.63 10.66 1.44
N VAL A 78 10.26 10.35 0.22
CA VAL A 78 8.92 9.92 -0.16
C VAL A 78 9.03 8.49 -0.63
N LEU A 79 8.33 7.57 0.03
CA LEU A 79 8.23 6.18 -0.38
C LEU A 79 7.02 5.98 -1.28
N THR A 80 7.14 5.02 -2.18
CA THR A 80 6.06 4.57 -3.06
C THR A 80 6.03 3.06 -3.09
N THR A 81 4.89 2.49 -2.80
CA THR A 81 4.59 1.08 -2.99
C THR A 81 4.03 0.86 -4.39
N GLU A 82 4.40 -0.24 -5.01
CA GLU A 82 3.98 -0.62 -6.35
C GLU A 82 3.07 -1.85 -6.29
N ASP A 83 1.83 -1.72 -6.77
CA ASP A 83 0.99 -2.88 -7.04
C ASP A 83 1.36 -3.45 -8.41
N GLY A 84 2.36 -4.34 -8.41
CA GLY A 84 2.91 -4.96 -9.62
C GLY A 84 2.01 -6.04 -10.21
N ASP A 85 2.38 -6.54 -11.40
CA ASP A 85 1.67 -7.66 -12.03
C ASP A 85 1.91 -8.95 -11.25
N PRO A 86 0.87 -9.54 -10.63
CA PRO A 86 1.01 -10.77 -9.83
C PRO A 86 1.43 -11.98 -10.66
N SER A 87 1.28 -11.94 -11.98
CA SER A 87 1.65 -13.07 -12.86
C SER A 87 3.17 -13.25 -12.99
N VAL A 88 3.94 -12.22 -12.66
CA VAL A 88 5.40 -12.19 -12.80
C VAL A 88 6.11 -11.86 -11.48
N ASN A 89 5.37 -11.72 -10.37
CA ASN A 89 5.89 -11.38 -9.04
C ASN A 89 6.79 -10.12 -9.05
N GLU A 90 6.37 -9.09 -9.76
CA GLU A 90 7.11 -7.86 -9.94
C GLU A 90 6.42 -6.73 -9.19
N SER A 91 6.89 -6.45 -8.01
CA SER A 91 6.44 -5.33 -7.19
C SER A 91 7.61 -4.82 -6.37
N GLN A 92 7.96 -3.56 -6.49
CA GLN A 92 9.11 -3.00 -5.80
C GLN A 92 8.75 -1.83 -4.89
N LEU A 93 9.64 -1.56 -3.95
CA LEU A 93 9.57 -0.40 -3.07
C LEU A 93 10.50 0.70 -3.57
N TYR A 94 9.91 1.80 -4.02
CA TYR A 94 10.67 2.95 -4.50
C TYR A 94 10.76 4.06 -3.44
N SER A 95 11.73 4.93 -3.62
CA SER A 95 11.83 6.17 -2.84
C SER A 95 12.35 7.32 -3.69
N TYR A 96 11.79 8.51 -3.46
CA TYR A 96 12.37 9.75 -3.93
C TYR A 96 13.03 10.50 -2.78
N ILE A 97 14.34 10.71 -2.85
CA ILE A 97 15.15 11.30 -1.77
C ILE A 97 15.72 12.65 -2.23
N ALA A 98 15.35 13.72 -1.52
CA ALA A 98 15.70 15.10 -1.85
C ALA A 98 16.23 15.84 -0.61
N PRO A 99 16.87 17.02 -0.76
CA PRO A 99 17.31 17.82 0.38
C PRO A 99 16.16 18.28 1.28
N THR A 100 15.05 18.71 0.69
CA THR A 100 13.84 19.16 1.38
C THR A 100 12.59 18.59 0.72
N PHE A 101 11.44 18.63 1.40
CA PHE A 101 10.17 18.24 0.79
C PHE A 101 9.73 19.19 -0.35
N GLY A 102 10.12 20.48 -0.29
CA GLY A 102 9.91 21.38 -1.42
C GLY A 102 10.68 20.90 -2.66
N ASP A 103 11.96 20.55 -2.50
CA ASP A 103 12.76 19.96 -3.59
C ASP A 103 12.19 18.63 -4.08
N ALA A 104 11.64 17.79 -3.16
CA ALA A 104 11.02 16.53 -3.53
C ALA A 104 9.76 16.74 -4.39
N ILE A 105 8.90 17.67 -4.00
CA ILE A 105 7.65 17.94 -4.72
C ILE A 105 7.91 18.63 -6.08
N SER A 106 8.89 19.53 -6.16
CA SER A 106 9.23 20.19 -7.44
C SER A 106 10.02 19.28 -8.39
N GLY A 107 10.68 18.24 -7.90
CA GLY A 107 11.58 17.40 -8.69
C GLY A 107 12.95 18.01 -8.99
N ASP A 108 13.21 19.24 -8.53
CA ASP A 108 14.42 19.98 -8.91
C ASP A 108 15.71 19.37 -8.37
N ARG A 109 15.66 18.77 -7.18
CA ARG A 109 16.86 18.33 -6.46
C ARG A 109 16.58 17.04 -5.68
N GLY A 110 16.56 15.92 -6.37
CA GLY A 110 16.35 14.64 -5.75
C GLY A 110 16.77 13.51 -6.67
N SER A 111 16.49 12.29 -6.25
CA SER A 111 16.74 11.11 -7.06
C SER A 111 15.74 10.01 -6.73
N LEU A 112 15.19 9.40 -7.75
CA LEU A 112 14.45 8.15 -7.67
C LEU A 112 15.42 7.01 -7.35
N SER A 113 14.96 6.07 -6.54
CA SER A 113 15.75 4.93 -6.11
C SER A 113 14.81 3.76 -5.79
N VAL A 114 15.28 2.54 -6.00
CA VAL A 114 14.60 1.31 -5.63
C VAL A 114 15.31 0.64 -4.46
N TRP A 115 14.58 -0.02 -3.58
CA TRP A 115 15.16 -0.73 -2.46
C TRP A 115 15.73 -2.08 -2.90
N LYS A 116 16.96 -2.37 -2.43
CA LYS A 116 17.70 -3.59 -2.68
C LYS A 116 18.16 -4.16 -1.36
N ALA A 117 17.93 -5.44 -1.11
CA ALA A 117 18.52 -6.14 0.02
C ALA A 117 20.04 -6.33 -0.18
N ASN A 118 20.78 -6.35 0.92
CA ASN A 118 22.20 -6.69 0.88
C ASN A 118 22.34 -8.20 0.87
N ALA A 119 23.29 -8.72 0.09
CA ALA A 119 23.66 -10.12 0.17
C ALA A 119 24.10 -10.48 1.59
N ASP A 120 23.64 -11.62 2.09
CA ASP A 120 24.17 -12.22 3.31
C ASP A 120 25.48 -12.95 2.97
N PRO A 121 26.61 -12.57 3.58
CA PRO A 121 27.90 -13.19 3.30
C PRO A 121 28.00 -14.64 3.75
N ASP A 122 27.06 -15.09 4.56
CA ASP A 122 27.04 -16.45 5.15
C ASP A 122 26.11 -17.42 4.39
N THR A 123 25.36 -16.93 3.40
CA THR A 123 24.46 -17.74 2.54
C THR A 123 24.77 -17.53 1.06
N ASP A 124 24.40 -18.51 0.23
CA ASP A 124 24.47 -18.41 -1.24
C ASP A 124 23.10 -17.99 -1.83
N GLU A 125 22.20 -17.45 -0.99
CA GLU A 125 20.86 -17.05 -1.41
C GLU A 125 20.89 -15.76 -2.23
N ASP A 126 19.99 -15.67 -3.21
CA ASP A 126 19.82 -14.47 -4.00
C ASP A 126 19.12 -13.38 -3.16
N PRO A 127 19.77 -12.25 -2.87
CA PRO A 127 19.18 -11.24 -2.03
C PRO A 127 18.02 -10.47 -2.69
N SER A 128 17.75 -10.67 -3.98
CA SER A 128 16.60 -10.07 -4.66
C SER A 128 15.31 -10.85 -4.40
N THR A 129 15.39 -12.13 -4.09
CA THR A 129 14.22 -12.96 -3.84
C THR A 129 13.57 -12.68 -2.49
N ASN A 130 12.25 -12.81 -2.43
CA ASN A 130 11.45 -12.61 -1.21
C ASN A 130 11.43 -13.88 -0.33
N ASP A 131 12.57 -14.54 -0.19
CA ASP A 131 12.75 -15.72 0.66
C ASP A 131 13.16 -15.30 2.08
N ILE A 132 12.22 -14.69 2.79
CA ILE A 132 12.41 -14.17 4.16
C ILE A 132 11.45 -14.89 5.12
N GLU A 133 11.96 -15.37 6.25
CA GLU A 133 11.16 -16.05 7.27
C GLU A 133 10.48 -15.08 8.25
N GLN A 134 9.33 -15.48 8.81
CA GLN A 134 8.64 -14.68 9.81
C GLN A 134 9.52 -14.43 11.04
N GLY A 135 9.67 -13.15 11.39
CA GLY A 135 10.54 -12.67 12.47
C GLY A 135 11.95 -12.31 12.02
N GLU A 136 12.33 -12.69 10.82
CA GLU A 136 13.63 -12.33 10.24
C GLU A 136 13.72 -10.86 9.89
N THR A 137 14.94 -10.33 9.90
CA THR A 137 15.25 -8.95 9.52
C THR A 137 16.42 -8.92 8.56
N ILE A 138 16.16 -8.49 7.36
CA ILE A 138 17.19 -8.23 6.34
C ILE A 138 17.52 -6.73 6.28
N ARG A 139 18.71 -6.41 5.80
CA ARG A 139 19.17 -5.04 5.62
C ARG A 139 19.39 -4.75 4.15
N GLY A 140 19.16 -3.50 3.78
CA GLY A 140 19.31 -3.09 2.40
C GLY A 140 19.54 -1.60 2.25
N GLN A 141 19.53 -1.17 1.00
CA GLN A 141 19.71 0.22 0.64
C GLN A 141 18.91 0.60 -0.59
N PHE A 142 18.54 1.87 -0.68
CA PHE A 142 17.99 2.45 -1.89
C PHE A 142 19.09 2.75 -2.91
N VAL A 143 19.00 2.11 -4.07
CA VAL A 143 19.91 2.27 -5.20
C VAL A 143 19.28 3.20 -6.22
N SER A 144 20.03 4.21 -6.69
CA SER A 144 19.49 5.22 -7.61
C SER A 144 19.15 4.63 -8.98
N ILE A 145 17.99 5.05 -9.48
CA ILE A 145 17.55 4.87 -10.86
C ILE A 145 17.74 6.18 -11.60
N SER A 146 18.17 6.12 -12.86
CA SER A 146 18.34 7.29 -13.69
C SER A 146 16.99 7.87 -14.12
N GLN A 147 16.90 9.17 -14.32
CA GLN A 147 15.66 9.78 -14.84
C GLN A 147 15.37 9.34 -16.28
N GLU A 148 16.39 8.90 -17.02
CA GLU A 148 16.24 8.36 -18.37
C GLU A 148 15.53 6.99 -18.37
N ASP A 149 15.56 6.29 -17.23
CA ASP A 149 14.89 5.00 -17.04
C ASP A 149 13.46 5.16 -16.47
N ASN A 150 13.02 6.38 -16.15
CA ASN A 150 11.67 6.68 -15.64
C ASN A 150 10.79 7.30 -16.73
N THR A 151 10.64 6.61 -17.84
CA THR A 151 9.85 7.06 -19.02
C THR A 151 8.47 6.41 -19.10
N ASP A 152 8.37 5.20 -18.61
CA ASP A 152 7.16 4.37 -18.52
C ASP A 152 7.39 3.26 -17.48
N ALA A 153 6.35 2.52 -17.11
CA ALA A 153 6.41 1.48 -16.10
C ALA A 153 7.36 0.33 -16.51
N ASP A 154 7.27 -0.15 -17.73
CA ASP A 154 8.11 -1.27 -18.19
C ASP A 154 9.60 -0.93 -18.16
N THR A 155 9.94 0.30 -18.56
CA THR A 155 11.34 0.78 -18.55
C THR A 155 11.85 0.95 -17.12
N LEU A 156 11.01 1.49 -16.22
CA LEU A 156 11.34 1.65 -14.81
C LEU A 156 11.54 0.30 -14.13
N GLU A 157 10.65 -0.65 -14.40
CA GLU A 157 10.72 -2.02 -13.89
C GLU A 157 12.02 -2.71 -14.35
N ALA A 158 12.31 -2.70 -15.65
CA ALA A 158 13.55 -3.26 -16.16
C ALA A 158 14.81 -2.62 -15.54
N ALA A 159 14.75 -1.32 -15.24
CA ALA A 159 15.83 -0.63 -14.54
C ALA A 159 15.95 -1.09 -13.09
N ALA A 160 14.86 -1.31 -12.37
CA ALA A 160 14.84 -1.83 -11.00
C ALA A 160 15.43 -3.24 -10.95
N GLN A 161 14.99 -4.14 -11.81
CA GLN A 161 15.53 -5.49 -11.94
C GLN A 161 17.02 -5.50 -12.24
N SER A 162 17.49 -4.62 -13.14
CA SER A 162 18.95 -4.49 -13.43
C SER A 162 19.81 -4.08 -12.23
N LYS A 163 19.19 -3.62 -11.14
CA LYS A 163 19.84 -3.25 -9.87
C LYS A 163 19.74 -4.37 -8.84
N ASP A 164 19.16 -5.52 -9.17
CA ASP A 164 18.79 -6.58 -8.25
C ASP A 164 17.90 -6.00 -7.12
N ALA A 165 16.84 -5.29 -7.47
CA ALA A 165 15.84 -4.80 -6.54
C ALA A 165 15.22 -5.99 -5.80
N PHE A 166 14.75 -5.76 -4.56
CA PHE A 166 14.06 -6.80 -3.81
C PHE A 166 12.63 -6.92 -4.33
N ASP A 167 12.26 -8.13 -4.73
CA ASP A 167 10.97 -8.44 -5.31
C ASP A 167 9.96 -8.74 -4.20
N PHE A 168 8.98 -7.87 -4.05
CA PHE A 168 7.76 -8.15 -3.31
C PHE A 168 6.76 -8.84 -4.26
N VAL A 169 5.64 -9.33 -3.72
CA VAL A 169 4.64 -9.99 -4.58
C VAL A 169 3.66 -8.97 -5.15
N ARG A 170 2.99 -8.21 -4.25
CA ARG A 170 2.07 -7.12 -4.57
C ARG A 170 2.02 -6.18 -3.38
N LEU A 171 2.84 -5.13 -3.40
CA LEU A 171 2.82 -4.14 -2.33
C LEU A 171 1.54 -3.30 -2.41
N GLU A 172 0.88 -3.24 -1.29
CA GLU A 172 -0.31 -2.43 -1.08
C GLU A 172 0.00 -1.23 -0.18
N ASP A 173 -0.88 -0.93 0.77
CA ASP A 173 -0.76 0.24 1.62
C ASP A 173 0.49 0.23 2.53
N ALA A 174 0.93 1.41 2.89
CA ALA A 174 2.03 1.62 3.81
C ALA A 174 1.70 2.74 4.81
N ALA A 175 1.80 2.42 6.11
CA ALA A 175 1.49 3.35 7.18
C ALA A 175 2.69 3.67 8.07
N VAL A 176 2.92 4.96 8.33
CA VAL A 176 3.99 5.41 9.24
C VAL A 176 3.58 5.14 10.68
N SER A 177 4.49 4.57 11.48
CA SER A 177 4.33 4.40 12.92
C SER A 177 4.00 5.74 13.61
N LYS A 178 2.99 5.76 14.49
CA LYS A 178 2.61 6.96 15.24
C LYS A 178 3.63 7.31 16.34
N THR A 179 4.48 6.36 16.74
CA THR A 179 5.50 6.55 17.79
C THR A 179 6.90 6.81 17.24
N THR A 180 7.20 6.34 16.02
CA THR A 180 8.55 6.35 15.47
C THR A 180 8.55 6.71 13.99
N ASN A 181 8.83 7.96 13.66
CA ASN A 181 8.66 8.53 12.32
C ASN A 181 9.45 7.84 11.18
N ASN A 182 10.49 7.08 11.48
CA ASN A 182 11.30 6.37 10.50
C ASN A 182 10.96 4.87 10.40
N VAL A 183 9.84 4.47 10.96
CA VAL A 183 9.30 3.10 10.87
C VAL A 183 7.99 3.16 10.13
N LEU A 184 7.82 2.28 9.15
CA LEU A 184 6.59 2.06 8.41
C LEU A 184 6.20 0.59 8.56
N TYR A 185 4.91 0.34 8.45
CA TYR A 185 4.36 -0.98 8.21
C TYR A 185 3.86 -1.02 6.79
N ILE A 186 4.08 -2.11 6.09
CA ILE A 186 3.77 -2.27 4.66
C ILE A 186 3.03 -3.58 4.47
N ALA A 187 1.91 -3.54 3.78
CA ALA A 187 1.18 -4.72 3.33
C ALA A 187 1.73 -5.20 1.99
N ASP A 188 1.77 -6.49 1.85
CA ASP A 188 1.97 -7.20 0.58
C ASP A 188 0.80 -8.17 0.47
N THR A 189 -0.11 -7.94 -0.46
CA THR A 189 -1.36 -8.72 -0.53
C THR A 189 -1.13 -10.15 -0.98
N GLY A 190 0.02 -10.42 -1.60
CA GLY A 190 0.34 -11.73 -2.11
C GLY A 190 -0.40 -12.08 -3.40
N SER A 191 -0.12 -13.25 -3.94
CA SER A 191 -0.80 -13.77 -5.13
C SER A 191 -0.79 -15.28 -5.14
N LEU A 192 -1.88 -15.90 -5.59
CA LEU A 192 -1.99 -17.36 -5.65
C LEU A 192 -0.95 -17.98 -6.59
N GLY A 193 -0.15 -18.87 -6.06
CA GLY A 193 0.94 -19.54 -6.80
C GLY A 193 2.27 -18.81 -6.78
N SER A 194 2.35 -17.66 -6.08
CA SER A 194 3.60 -16.95 -5.81
C SER A 194 4.29 -17.45 -4.53
N GLU A 195 5.39 -16.82 -4.16
CA GLU A 195 6.14 -17.09 -2.91
C GLU A 195 5.35 -16.66 -1.65
N SER A 196 4.37 -15.79 -1.81
CA SER A 196 3.43 -15.41 -0.76
C SER A 196 2.01 -15.49 -1.28
N ASN A 197 1.31 -16.58 -0.95
CA ASN A 197 -0.06 -16.76 -1.41
C ASN A 197 -1.06 -15.93 -0.61
N GLN A 198 -0.88 -15.83 0.71
CA GLN A 198 -1.83 -15.20 1.62
C GLN A 198 -1.47 -13.76 1.96
N GLY A 199 -0.32 -13.32 1.49
CA GLY A 199 0.20 -11.99 1.77
C GLY A 199 1.01 -11.89 3.06
N ARG A 200 1.68 -10.75 3.22
CA ARG A 200 2.65 -10.51 4.29
C ARG A 200 2.47 -9.12 4.91
N LEU A 201 2.84 -8.99 6.17
CA LEU A 201 2.99 -7.71 6.85
C LEU A 201 4.46 -7.47 7.17
N TYR A 202 5.01 -6.40 6.67
CA TYR A 202 6.38 -6.00 6.94
C TYR A 202 6.47 -4.81 7.87
N ARG A 203 7.59 -4.72 8.60
CA ARG A 203 8.08 -3.51 9.24
C ARG A 203 9.32 -3.03 8.49
N PHE A 204 9.22 -1.85 7.92
CA PHE A 204 10.32 -1.19 7.21
C PHE A 204 10.88 -0.05 8.05
N LYS A 205 12.18 -0.08 8.36
CA LYS A 205 12.84 0.91 9.20
C LYS A 205 13.97 1.59 8.46
N ILE A 206 13.82 2.89 8.21
CA ILE A 206 14.81 3.72 7.54
C ILE A 206 15.82 4.27 8.56
N ASP A 207 17.11 4.30 8.20
CA ASP A 207 18.15 4.97 9.00
C ASP A 207 17.91 6.49 8.95
N LYS A 208 17.82 7.13 10.14
CA LYS A 208 17.48 8.56 10.23
C LYS A 208 18.54 9.46 9.62
N ASP A 209 19.81 9.10 9.79
CA ASP A 209 20.96 9.89 9.35
C ASP A 209 21.38 9.55 7.90
N HIS A 210 21.07 8.33 7.48
CA HIS A 210 21.39 7.79 6.15
C HIS A 210 20.13 7.23 5.47
N PRO A 211 19.21 8.07 4.97
CA PRO A 211 17.89 7.63 4.47
C PRO A 211 17.92 6.64 3.29
N ARG A 212 19.10 6.42 2.70
CA ARG A 212 19.28 5.35 1.72
C ARG A 212 19.40 3.96 2.35
N LYS A 213 19.67 3.86 3.64
CA LYS A 213 19.79 2.58 4.36
C LYS A 213 18.51 2.26 5.09
N ALA A 214 18.09 1.01 4.98
CA ALA A 214 16.90 0.52 5.67
C ALA A 214 17.03 -0.94 6.06
N SER A 215 16.11 -1.39 6.89
CA SER A 215 15.91 -2.81 7.22
C SER A 215 14.44 -3.17 7.07
N LEU A 216 14.19 -4.36 6.56
CA LEU A 216 12.89 -4.99 6.39
C LEU A 216 12.78 -6.14 7.38
N THR A 217 11.70 -6.21 8.12
CA THR A 217 11.38 -7.34 9.02
C THR A 217 10.05 -7.91 8.62
N LEU A 218 9.97 -9.22 8.36
CA LEU A 218 8.69 -9.90 8.15
C LEU A 218 8.01 -10.12 9.51
N LEU A 219 6.89 -9.45 9.74
CA LEU A 219 6.13 -9.54 10.99
C LEU A 219 5.12 -10.67 10.97
N ILE A 220 4.39 -10.80 9.87
CA ILE A 220 3.37 -11.83 9.64
C ILE A 220 3.59 -12.41 8.26
N ASP A 221 3.67 -13.73 8.19
CA ASP A 221 3.55 -14.50 6.97
C ASP A 221 2.16 -15.14 6.95
N GLY A 222 1.29 -14.73 6.04
CA GLY A 222 -0.05 -15.28 5.89
C GLY A 222 -0.05 -16.77 5.55
N ASP A 223 1.00 -17.28 4.91
CA ASP A 223 1.15 -18.70 4.59
C ASP A 223 1.63 -19.53 5.78
N ALA A 224 2.16 -18.92 6.83
CA ALA A 224 2.56 -19.60 8.05
C ALA A 224 1.34 -20.05 8.85
N SER A 225 0.97 -21.30 8.74
CA SER A 225 -0.28 -21.91 9.22
C SER A 225 -0.43 -22.03 10.75
N SER A 226 0.43 -21.45 11.55
CA SER A 226 0.44 -21.62 13.01
C SER A 226 -0.36 -20.60 13.81
N ASP A 227 -0.85 -19.54 13.18
CA ASP A 227 -1.59 -18.48 13.84
C ASP A 227 -3.11 -18.81 13.87
N PRO A 228 -3.80 -18.68 15.01
CA PRO A 228 -5.25 -18.92 15.10
C PRO A 228 -6.06 -17.93 14.25
N VAL A 229 -5.47 -16.80 13.88
CA VAL A 229 -6.03 -15.83 12.94
C VAL A 229 -5.04 -15.66 11.81
N GLN A 230 -5.16 -16.48 10.79
CA GLN A 230 -4.34 -16.34 9.58
C GLN A 230 -4.74 -15.07 8.83
N MET A 231 -3.79 -14.20 8.52
CA MET A 231 -3.99 -13.03 7.65
C MET A 231 -4.10 -13.50 6.20
N THR A 232 -4.96 -12.85 5.42
CA THR A 232 -5.14 -13.18 4.01
C THR A 232 -5.38 -11.91 3.21
N ASN A 233 -4.60 -11.70 2.18
CA ASN A 233 -4.71 -10.54 1.28
C ASN A 233 -4.83 -9.22 2.05
N PRO A 234 -3.83 -8.85 2.86
CA PRO A 234 -3.80 -7.54 3.49
C PRO A 234 -3.68 -6.46 2.42
N ASP A 235 -4.52 -5.45 2.53
CA ASP A 235 -4.59 -4.36 1.57
C ASP A 235 -4.40 -3.03 2.30
N ASN A 236 -5.47 -2.40 2.79
CA ASN A 236 -5.37 -1.11 3.45
C ASN A 236 -4.99 -1.23 4.93
N MET A 237 -4.27 -0.22 5.42
CA MET A 237 -3.87 -0.18 6.83
C MET A 237 -3.65 1.23 7.37
N ASP A 238 -3.81 1.39 8.66
CA ASP A 238 -3.26 2.52 9.42
C ASP A 238 -2.80 2.07 10.80
N THR A 239 -2.06 2.91 11.50
CA THR A 239 -1.43 2.59 12.78
C THR A 239 -2.05 3.37 13.94
N SER A 240 -1.95 2.81 15.13
CA SER A 240 -2.03 3.53 16.40
C SER A 240 -0.64 3.61 17.04
N GLU A 241 -0.58 4.00 18.32
CA GLU A 241 0.67 3.91 19.08
C GLU A 241 1.06 2.46 19.36
N ASP A 242 0.08 1.58 19.51
CA ASP A 242 0.24 0.21 20.01
C ASP A 242 -0.08 -0.87 18.97
N SER A 243 -0.68 -0.53 17.84
CA SER A 243 -1.14 -1.53 16.87
C SER A 243 -1.07 -1.08 15.40
N VAL A 244 -1.18 -2.07 14.53
CA VAL A 244 -1.51 -1.90 13.11
C VAL A 244 -2.89 -2.47 12.87
N VAL A 245 -3.80 -1.68 12.29
CA VAL A 245 -5.11 -2.12 11.84
C VAL A 245 -5.01 -2.39 10.34
N ILE A 246 -5.42 -3.57 9.94
CA ILE A 246 -5.25 -4.11 8.59
C ILE A 246 -6.62 -4.50 8.06
N GLN A 247 -6.91 -4.18 6.82
CA GLN A 247 -8.09 -4.63 6.09
C GLN A 247 -7.69 -5.64 5.04
N GLU A 248 -8.49 -6.67 4.91
CA GLU A 248 -8.31 -7.71 3.90
C GLU A 248 -9.19 -7.41 2.70
N ASP A 249 -8.60 -7.37 1.51
CA ASP A 249 -9.30 -7.46 0.24
C ASP A 249 -9.33 -8.93 -0.20
N ARG A 250 -10.44 -9.59 0.03
CA ARG A 250 -10.60 -11.00 -0.28
C ARG A 250 -11.47 -11.16 -1.52
N ASN A 251 -10.84 -11.44 -2.62
CA ASN A 251 -11.57 -11.78 -3.82
C ASN A 251 -12.10 -13.23 -3.79
N SER A 252 -13.03 -13.54 -4.69
CA SER A 252 -13.69 -14.85 -4.77
C SER A 252 -12.77 -16.02 -5.13
N GLU A 253 -11.57 -15.76 -5.60
CA GLU A 253 -10.61 -16.78 -6.05
C GLU A 253 -9.90 -17.46 -4.88
N TRP A 254 -9.82 -16.79 -3.71
CA TRP A 254 -9.13 -17.25 -2.51
C TRP A 254 -9.94 -18.12 -1.56
N ARG A 255 -11.08 -18.64 -2.01
CA ARG A 255 -11.91 -19.50 -1.19
C ARG A 255 -11.30 -20.88 -1.03
N GLN A 256 -10.57 -21.04 0.05
CA GLN A 256 -10.19 -22.37 0.51
C GLN A 256 -11.28 -22.93 1.44
N PRO A 257 -11.54 -24.24 1.44
CA PRO A 257 -12.54 -24.86 2.31
C PRO A 257 -12.31 -24.59 3.80
N ASP A 258 -11.07 -24.33 4.17
CA ASP A 258 -10.62 -24.10 5.56
C ASP A 258 -10.35 -22.62 5.86
N ASP A 259 -10.78 -21.70 4.99
CA ASP A 259 -10.60 -20.26 5.16
C ASP A 259 -11.25 -19.76 6.47
N PRO A 260 -10.44 -19.23 7.43
CA PRO A 260 -10.93 -18.78 8.73
C PRO A 260 -11.94 -17.62 8.66
N GLY A 261 -11.93 -16.86 7.56
CA GLY A 261 -12.89 -15.78 7.28
C GLY A 261 -14.15 -16.23 6.54
N ASN A 262 -14.23 -17.49 6.11
CA ASN A 262 -15.29 -18.00 5.21
C ASN A 262 -15.42 -17.16 3.92
N GLY A 263 -14.31 -16.64 3.40
CA GLY A 263 -14.27 -15.80 2.21
C GLY A 263 -14.63 -14.33 2.41
N TYR A 264 -14.98 -13.90 3.62
CA TYR A 264 -15.26 -12.47 3.91
C TYR A 264 -14.01 -11.69 4.24
N GLY A 265 -13.88 -10.48 3.70
CA GLY A 265 -12.84 -9.52 4.10
C GLY A 265 -12.99 -9.14 5.58
N ARG A 266 -11.91 -9.18 6.32
CA ARG A 266 -11.89 -8.90 7.76
C ARG A 266 -11.12 -7.62 8.04
N VAL A 267 -11.41 -7.02 9.19
CA VAL A 267 -10.57 -6.01 9.83
C VAL A 267 -9.79 -6.70 10.93
N LEU A 268 -8.48 -6.70 10.79
CA LEU A 268 -7.54 -7.33 11.71
C LEU A 268 -6.81 -6.26 12.53
N VAL A 269 -6.35 -6.64 13.70
CA VAL A 269 -5.48 -5.82 14.55
C VAL A 269 -4.26 -6.63 14.93
N TYR A 270 -3.09 -6.12 14.59
CA TYR A 270 -1.81 -6.64 15.04
C TYR A 270 -1.28 -5.79 16.19
N ASP A 271 -1.18 -6.37 17.36
CA ASP A 271 -0.63 -5.71 18.56
C ASP A 271 0.90 -5.69 18.50
N LEU A 272 1.50 -4.52 18.64
CA LEU A 272 2.94 -4.31 18.45
C LEU A 272 3.79 -4.81 19.62
N GLU A 273 3.20 -4.95 20.82
CA GLU A 273 3.90 -5.44 22.01
C GLU A 273 3.81 -6.96 22.12
N SER A 274 2.58 -7.49 22.11
CA SER A 274 2.35 -8.93 22.25
C SER A 274 2.64 -9.70 20.96
N LYS A 275 2.61 -9.02 19.79
CA LYS A 275 2.69 -9.60 18.45
C LYS A 275 1.53 -10.55 18.10
N GLU A 276 0.41 -10.37 18.77
CA GLU A 276 -0.80 -11.14 18.51
C GLU A 276 -1.64 -10.49 17.41
N LEU A 277 -2.15 -11.31 16.50
CA LEU A 277 -3.12 -10.92 15.48
C LEU A 277 -4.52 -11.32 15.91
N ARG A 278 -5.50 -10.44 15.77
CA ARG A 278 -6.90 -10.71 16.09
C ARG A 278 -7.84 -10.10 15.06
N ALA A 279 -8.91 -10.80 14.71
CA ALA A 279 -9.99 -10.26 13.91
C ALA A 279 -10.99 -9.49 14.80
N VAL A 280 -11.35 -8.26 14.38
CA VAL A 280 -12.24 -7.39 15.16
C VAL A 280 -13.57 -7.11 14.44
N ALA A 281 -13.57 -7.22 13.11
CA ALA A 281 -14.77 -7.07 12.29
C ALA A 281 -14.62 -7.89 11.01
N ARG A 282 -15.72 -8.03 10.28
CA ARG A 282 -15.76 -8.57 8.92
C ARG A 282 -16.88 -7.91 8.12
N VAL A 283 -16.70 -7.82 6.83
CA VAL A 283 -17.73 -7.37 5.90
C VAL A 283 -18.69 -8.53 5.63
N ASN A 284 -19.99 -8.29 5.77
CA ASN A 284 -21.01 -9.26 5.39
C ASN A 284 -21.80 -8.72 4.21
N THR A 285 -21.84 -9.46 3.12
CA THR A 285 -22.77 -9.17 2.02
C THR A 285 -24.21 -9.41 2.49
N PRO A 286 -25.15 -8.50 2.18
CA PRO A 286 -26.54 -8.69 2.57
C PRO A 286 -27.14 -9.94 1.92
N PRO A 287 -27.76 -10.86 2.69
CA PRO A 287 -28.32 -12.10 2.15
C PRO A 287 -29.57 -11.89 1.28
N ALA A 288 -30.09 -10.65 1.28
CA ALA A 288 -31.30 -10.29 0.50
C ALA A 288 -30.99 -9.94 -0.97
N LEU A 289 -29.73 -9.83 -1.36
CA LEU A 289 -29.37 -9.58 -2.75
C LEU A 289 -29.67 -10.80 -3.63
N GLN A 290 -30.22 -10.56 -4.82
CA GLN A 290 -30.53 -11.61 -5.79
C GLN A 290 -29.89 -11.28 -7.15
N PRO A 291 -29.04 -12.15 -7.71
CA PRO A 291 -28.56 -13.37 -7.08
C PRO A 291 -27.75 -13.08 -5.80
N PRO A 292 -27.62 -14.04 -4.87
CA PRO A 292 -26.75 -13.87 -3.71
C PRO A 292 -25.34 -13.56 -4.17
N LEU A 293 -24.76 -12.51 -3.63
CA LEU A 293 -23.35 -12.22 -3.85
C LEU A 293 -22.51 -13.21 -3.07
N GLU A 294 -21.40 -13.57 -3.66
CA GLU A 294 -20.45 -14.43 -3.02
C GLU A 294 -19.72 -13.70 -1.86
N PRO A 295 -19.31 -14.40 -0.79
CA PRO A 295 -18.43 -13.82 0.21
C PRO A 295 -17.17 -13.23 -0.40
N GLY A 296 -16.68 -12.08 0.07
CA GLY A 296 -15.54 -11.38 -0.49
C GLY A 296 -15.84 -10.46 -1.69
N THR A 297 -17.09 -10.48 -2.21
CA THR A 297 -17.48 -9.50 -3.24
C THR A 297 -17.49 -8.07 -2.71
N TRP A 298 -17.78 -7.89 -1.43
CA TRP A 298 -17.67 -6.60 -0.75
C TRP A 298 -16.43 -6.62 0.14
N GLU A 299 -15.68 -5.57 0.08
CA GLU A 299 -14.47 -5.40 0.87
C GLU A 299 -14.56 -4.25 1.87
N SER A 300 -13.74 -4.29 2.91
CA SER A 300 -13.48 -3.14 3.76
C SER A 300 -12.24 -2.42 3.26
N SER A 301 -12.29 -1.10 3.18
CA SER A 301 -11.23 -0.29 2.62
C SER A 301 -10.99 0.99 3.42
N GLY A 302 -9.92 1.70 3.14
CA GLY A 302 -9.68 3.07 3.58
C GLY A 302 -9.62 3.28 5.10
N VAL A 303 -9.08 2.34 5.88
CA VAL A 303 -9.01 2.49 7.34
C VAL A 303 -8.14 3.67 7.76
N ILE A 304 -8.67 4.51 8.66
CA ILE A 304 -7.97 5.70 9.18
C ILE A 304 -8.12 5.76 10.70
N ASN A 305 -7.00 5.95 11.41
CA ASN A 305 -7.01 6.25 12.83
C ASN A 305 -7.60 7.65 13.07
N ALA A 306 -8.82 7.69 13.56
CA ALA A 306 -9.57 8.92 13.82
C ALA A 306 -9.56 9.35 15.30
N SER A 307 -8.70 8.76 16.13
CA SER A 307 -8.68 9.00 17.58
C SER A 307 -8.48 10.47 17.93
N ARG A 308 -7.72 11.22 17.13
CA ARG A 308 -7.50 12.67 17.33
C ARG A 308 -8.73 13.52 17.06
N LEU A 309 -9.67 13.04 16.25
CA LEU A 309 -10.88 13.77 15.85
C LEU A 309 -12.11 13.31 16.62
N LEU A 310 -12.25 12.00 16.83
CA LEU A 310 -13.47 11.36 17.31
C LEU A 310 -13.36 10.81 18.75
N GLY A 311 -12.17 10.87 19.34
CA GLY A 311 -11.87 10.32 20.66
C GLY A 311 -11.12 8.99 20.60
N GLU A 312 -10.62 8.55 21.73
CA GLU A 312 -9.75 7.38 21.89
C GLU A 312 -10.36 6.12 21.24
N ASP A 313 -9.50 5.33 20.59
CA ASP A 313 -9.83 4.07 19.90
C ASP A 313 -10.83 4.21 18.73
N GLN A 314 -11.04 5.40 18.20
CA GLN A 314 -11.96 5.60 17.09
C GLN A 314 -11.25 5.49 15.74
N TRP A 315 -11.86 4.71 14.86
CA TRP A 315 -11.40 4.49 13.49
C TRP A 315 -12.52 4.80 12.51
N LEU A 316 -12.14 5.29 11.35
CA LEU A 316 -13.01 5.39 10.18
C LEU A 316 -12.55 4.36 9.17
N LEU A 317 -13.50 3.79 8.47
CA LEU A 317 -13.27 2.89 7.35
C LEU A 317 -14.47 2.95 6.41
N ASP A 318 -14.30 2.53 5.21
CA ASP A 318 -15.40 2.34 4.28
C ASP A 318 -15.55 0.88 3.87
N VAL A 319 -16.67 0.60 3.22
CA VAL A 319 -16.96 -0.67 2.58
C VAL A 319 -17.22 -0.38 1.12
N GLN A 320 -16.49 -1.03 0.24
CA GLN A 320 -16.74 -1.03 -1.18
C GLN A 320 -17.72 -2.14 -1.51
N ALA A 321 -18.89 -1.75 -1.98
CA ALA A 321 -19.96 -2.67 -2.32
C ALA A 321 -19.98 -2.92 -3.82
N HIS A 322 -19.23 -3.91 -4.26
CA HIS A 322 -19.11 -4.28 -5.66
C HIS A 322 -20.31 -5.11 -6.14
N SER A 323 -20.57 -5.08 -7.46
CA SER A 323 -21.52 -5.97 -8.13
C SER A 323 -22.96 -5.87 -7.61
N LEU A 324 -23.41 -4.67 -7.27
CA LEU A 324 -24.82 -4.44 -6.93
C LEU A 324 -25.71 -4.66 -8.16
N PRO A 325 -26.87 -5.35 -8.00
CA PRO A 325 -27.82 -5.46 -9.07
C PRO A 325 -28.31 -4.08 -9.53
N GLU A 326 -28.44 -3.87 -10.86
CA GLU A 326 -28.94 -2.60 -11.44
C GLU A 326 -30.28 -2.13 -10.88
N GLU A 327 -31.11 -3.06 -10.39
CA GLU A 327 -32.43 -2.78 -9.85
C GLU A 327 -32.45 -2.26 -8.40
N GLN A 328 -31.28 -2.26 -7.73
CA GLN A 328 -31.15 -1.76 -6.36
C GLN A 328 -30.02 -0.74 -6.24
N PRO A 329 -30.14 0.40 -6.93
CA PRO A 329 -29.17 1.44 -6.78
C PRO A 329 -29.17 1.99 -5.35
N GLY A 330 -28.02 1.98 -4.70
CA GLY A 330 -27.79 2.73 -3.47
C GLY A 330 -27.98 4.24 -3.68
N PRO A 331 -28.11 5.01 -2.62
CA PRO A 331 -28.39 6.44 -2.71
C PRO A 331 -27.30 7.28 -3.40
N ASN A 332 -26.14 6.70 -3.68
CA ASN A 332 -24.98 7.42 -4.21
C ASN A 332 -24.45 6.87 -5.56
N LEU A 333 -25.25 6.02 -6.24
CA LEU A 333 -24.81 5.46 -7.50
C LEU A 333 -24.60 6.50 -8.60
N VAL A 334 -23.47 6.40 -9.27
CA VAL A 334 -23.22 7.12 -10.51
C VAL A 334 -24.10 6.48 -11.61
N PRO A 335 -24.98 7.23 -12.29
CA PRO A 335 -25.99 6.67 -13.17
C PRO A 335 -25.51 5.92 -14.43
N ASP A 336 -24.21 5.80 -14.64
CA ASP A 336 -23.61 5.32 -15.90
C ASP A 336 -22.74 4.04 -15.76
N SER A 337 -22.74 3.38 -14.61
CA SER A 337 -22.03 2.10 -14.49
C SER A 337 -22.98 0.94 -14.78
N SER A 338 -22.60 0.11 -15.73
CA SER A 338 -23.32 -1.14 -16.07
C SER A 338 -23.30 -2.18 -14.92
N VAL A 339 -22.50 -1.92 -13.91
CA VAL A 339 -22.44 -2.66 -12.64
C VAL A 339 -22.56 -1.64 -11.52
N GLY A 340 -23.55 -1.77 -10.66
CA GLY A 340 -23.74 -0.86 -9.54
C GLY A 340 -22.64 -1.06 -8.51
N GLU A 341 -21.95 0.03 -8.19
CA GLU A 341 -21.05 0.11 -7.04
C GLU A 341 -21.61 1.11 -6.04
N ASP A 342 -21.46 0.83 -4.77
CA ASP A 342 -21.82 1.73 -3.68
C ASP A 342 -20.75 1.68 -2.59
N GLY A 343 -20.79 2.61 -1.67
CA GLY A 343 -19.85 2.68 -0.57
C GLY A 343 -20.52 3.11 0.71
N GLN A 344 -19.97 2.71 1.83
CA GLN A 344 -20.42 3.11 3.14
C GLN A 344 -19.28 3.52 4.04
N LEU A 345 -19.24 4.80 4.42
CA LEU A 345 -18.31 5.27 5.45
C LEU A 345 -18.81 4.85 6.83
N LEU A 346 -17.99 4.14 7.55
CA LEU A 346 -18.29 3.60 8.87
C LEU A 346 -17.35 4.17 9.94
N ARG A 347 -17.83 4.17 11.16
CA ARG A 347 -17.04 4.43 12.36
C ARG A 347 -17.04 3.19 13.22
N ILE A 348 -15.86 2.74 13.61
CA ILE A 348 -15.68 1.60 14.51
C ILE A 348 -14.87 2.02 15.73
N LYS A 349 -15.18 1.45 16.89
CA LYS A 349 -14.32 1.56 18.07
C LYS A 349 -13.57 0.24 18.26
N ILE A 350 -12.24 0.32 18.22
CA ILE A 350 -11.35 -0.83 18.43
C ILE A 350 -10.59 -0.59 19.74
N PRO A 351 -11.04 -1.15 20.86
CA PRO A 351 -10.38 -0.94 22.16
C PRO A 351 -8.96 -1.51 22.16
N ASN A 352 -8.04 -0.77 22.77
CA ASN A 352 -6.62 -1.12 22.88
C ASN A 352 -5.97 -1.31 21.49
N SER A 353 -6.28 -0.40 20.60
CA SER A 353 -5.65 -0.33 19.28
C SER A 353 -4.80 0.94 19.14
#